data_715c8ab0fd67d6f8251824f9b2d470a9
#
_entry.id   715c8ab0fd67d6f8251824f9b2d470a9
#
_cell.length_a   1.000
_cell.length_b   1.000
_cell.length_c   1.000
_cell.angle_alpha   90.00
_cell.angle_beta   90.00
_cell.angle_gamma   90.00
#
_symmetry.space_group_name_H-M   'P 1'
#
loop_
_entity.id
_entity.type
_entity.pdbx_description
1 polymer ?
#
loop_
_entity_poly.entity_id
_entity_poly.type
_entity_poly.pdbx_seq_one_letter_code
_entity_poly.pdbx_strand_id
1 'polypeptide(L)' 'MIDLCTTDSHPRRNIDRLIGVVTVRNRATYGTSRNDRQGEDTLEMLAEHAAELGASGVVGIRMLVVGEEMVAYGTADIFW' A
#
# COMPACT_ATOMS: atom_id res chain seq x y z
N MET A 1 5.38 7.92 9.02
CA MET A 1 4.70 6.96 8.14
C MET A 1 3.57 7.63 7.38
N ILE A 2 3.39 7.30 6.13
CA ILE A 2 2.30 7.86 5.34
C ILE A 2 0.98 7.18 5.71
N ASP A 3 -0.13 7.86 5.42
CA ASP A 3 -1.45 7.30 5.69
C ASP A 3 -1.86 6.29 4.62
N LEU A 4 -2.38 5.15 5.04
CA LEU A 4 -2.87 4.11 4.15
C LEU A 4 -4.35 3.90 4.39
N CYS A 5 -5.13 3.96 3.33
CA CYS A 5 -6.59 3.82 3.42
C CYS A 5 -7.12 2.86 2.38
N THR A 6 -8.09 2.05 2.78
CA THR A 6 -8.81 1.18 1.84
C THR A 6 -9.97 1.90 1.16
N THR A 7 -10.37 3.04 1.69
CA THR A 7 -11.40 3.89 1.10
C THR A 7 -10.80 4.81 0.05
N ASP A 8 -11.65 5.45 -0.73
CA ASP A 8 -11.22 6.34 -1.80
C ASP A 8 -10.80 7.72 -1.33
N SER A 9 -10.85 7.96 -0.02
CA SER A 9 -10.43 9.22 0.55
C SER A 9 -9.89 9.02 1.96
N HIS A 10 -9.10 9.97 2.43
CA HIS A 10 -8.61 9.96 3.79
C HIS A 10 -9.67 10.56 4.72
N PRO A 11 -9.97 9.93 5.86
CA PRO A 11 -11.08 10.36 6.71
C PRO A 11 -11.02 11.81 7.19
N ARG A 12 -9.84 12.36 7.39
CA ARG A 12 -9.67 13.70 7.95
C ARG A 12 -8.79 14.60 7.10
N ARG A 13 -8.55 14.21 5.88
CA ARG A 13 -7.63 14.92 5.00
C ARG A 13 -8.28 15.16 3.66
N ASN A 14 -7.95 16.28 3.08
CA ASN A 14 -8.37 16.58 1.72
C ASN A 14 -7.24 16.27 0.77
N ILE A 15 -7.52 15.49 -0.25
CA ILE A 15 -6.53 15.17 -1.26
C ILE A 15 -6.29 16.42 -2.10
N ASP A 16 -5.03 16.87 -2.13
CA ASP A 16 -4.63 18.01 -2.94
C ASP A 16 -4.43 17.58 -4.39
N ARG A 17 -3.75 16.46 -4.59
CA ARG A 17 -3.58 15.90 -5.93
C ARG A 17 -3.23 14.42 -5.85
N LEU A 18 -3.46 13.74 -6.97
CA LEU A 18 -3.12 12.33 -7.12
C LEU A 18 -1.78 12.22 -7.84
N ILE A 19 -0.94 11.32 -7.37
CA ILE A 19 0.33 11.02 -8.02
C ILE A 19 0.12 9.92 -9.06
N GLY A 20 -0.61 8.86 -8.70
CA GLY A 20 -0.88 7.76 -9.60
C GLY A 20 -0.97 6.43 -8.85
N VAL A 21 -1.13 5.38 -9.62
CA VAL A 21 -1.26 4.04 -9.06
C VAL A 21 0.12 3.53 -8.64
N VAL A 22 0.18 2.97 -7.44
CA VAL A 22 1.38 2.30 -6.93
C VAL A 22 1.06 0.84 -6.68
N THR A 23 2.01 -0.03 -6.97
CA THR A 23 1.84 -1.47 -6.84
C THR A 23 3.12 -2.06 -6.28
N VAL A 24 2.98 -3.00 -5.36
CA VAL A 24 4.11 -3.77 -4.84
C VAL A 24 3.74 -5.24 -4.81
N ARG A 25 4.76 -6.08 -4.89
CA ARG A 25 4.63 -7.52 -4.77
C ARG A 25 5.53 -8.00 -3.65
N ASN A 26 4.99 -8.86 -2.82
CA ASN A 26 5.74 -9.46 -1.73
C ASN A 26 5.65 -10.96 -1.84
N ARG A 27 6.75 -11.59 -2.21
CA ARG A 27 6.79 -13.03 -2.37
C ARG A 27 7.05 -13.69 -1.04
N ALA A 28 6.22 -14.66 -0.70
CA ALA A 28 6.44 -15.47 0.48
C ALA A 28 7.58 -16.44 0.18
N THR A 29 8.63 -16.40 0.99
CA THR A 29 9.81 -17.22 0.76
C THR A 29 9.99 -18.31 1.78
N TYR A 30 9.13 -18.36 2.80
CA TYR A 30 9.34 -19.23 3.95
C TYR A 30 8.10 -20.01 4.29
N GLY A 31 8.29 -21.02 5.12
CA GLY A 31 7.26 -21.92 5.53
C GLY A 31 6.14 -21.30 6.34
N THR A 32 5.73 -21.97 7.38
CA THR A 32 4.43 -21.76 7.99
C THR A 32 4.17 -20.40 8.63
N SER A 33 5.20 -19.68 9.04
CA SER A 33 5.01 -18.40 9.73
C SER A 33 4.80 -17.21 8.81
N ARG A 34 4.98 -17.40 7.53
CA ARG A 34 4.90 -16.30 6.55
C ARG A 34 3.56 -15.59 6.52
N ASN A 35 2.48 -16.34 6.73
CA ASN A 35 1.14 -15.79 6.57
C ASN A 35 0.79 -14.74 7.60
N ASP A 36 1.40 -14.83 8.78
CA ASP A 36 1.08 -13.92 9.87
C ASP A 36 1.54 -12.50 9.59
N ARG A 37 2.58 -12.35 8.78
CA ARG A 37 3.19 -11.05 8.56
C ARG A 37 3.23 -10.60 7.11
N GLN A 38 2.91 -11.48 6.20
CA GLN A 38 3.01 -11.15 4.79
C GLN A 38 2.15 -9.94 4.42
N GLY A 39 0.95 -9.85 4.98
CA GLY A 39 0.06 -8.72 4.74
C GLY A 39 0.63 -7.41 5.25
N GLU A 40 1.13 -7.42 6.48
CA GLU A 40 1.72 -6.22 7.07
C GLU A 40 2.97 -5.79 6.33
N ASP A 41 3.84 -6.73 6.01
CA ASP A 41 5.07 -6.45 5.28
C ASP A 41 4.77 -5.88 3.90
N THR A 42 3.73 -6.41 3.24
CA THR A 42 3.33 -5.91 1.92
C THR A 42 2.82 -4.47 2.01
N LEU A 43 2.05 -4.15 3.05
CA LEU A 43 1.59 -2.77 3.26
C LEU A 43 2.75 -1.83 3.57
N GLU A 44 3.74 -2.28 4.32
CA GLU A 44 4.94 -1.47 4.56
C GLU A 44 5.69 -1.19 3.25
N MET A 45 5.81 -2.20 2.40
CA MET A 45 6.44 -2.03 1.09
C MET A 45 5.68 -0.99 0.25
N LEU A 46 4.36 -1.05 0.29
CA LEU A 46 3.53 -0.10 -0.43
C LEU A 46 3.75 1.32 0.10
N ALA A 47 3.77 1.48 1.42
CA ALA A 47 4.00 2.77 2.05
C ALA A 47 5.37 3.35 1.68
N GLU A 48 6.40 2.52 1.74
CA GLU A 48 7.76 2.95 1.38
C GLU A 48 7.85 3.36 -0.08
N HIS A 49 7.24 2.57 -0.96
CA HIS A 49 7.26 2.89 -2.39
C HIS A 49 6.55 4.20 -2.67
N ALA A 50 5.39 4.40 -2.07
CA ALA A 50 4.65 5.65 -2.22
C ALA A 50 5.43 6.84 -1.65
N ALA A 51 6.07 6.66 -0.51
CA ALA A 51 6.88 7.72 0.10
C ALA A 51 8.05 8.13 -0.81
N GLU A 52 8.66 7.18 -1.49
CA GLU A 52 9.71 7.47 -2.45
C GLU A 52 9.23 8.34 -3.62
N LEU A 53 7.95 8.27 -3.93
CA LEU A 53 7.33 9.09 -4.97
C LEU A 53 6.88 10.46 -4.44
N GLY A 54 7.11 10.73 -3.17
CA GLY A 54 6.72 11.99 -2.56
C GLY A 54 5.28 12.03 -2.07
N ALA A 55 4.64 10.88 -1.95
CA ALA A 55 3.25 10.82 -1.51
C ALA A 55 3.09 11.08 -0.03
N SER A 56 1.94 11.65 0.34
CA SER A 56 1.52 11.78 1.74
C SER A 56 0.73 10.57 2.18
N GLY A 57 0.09 9.88 1.26
CA GLY A 57 -0.70 8.71 1.57
C GLY A 57 -1.08 7.91 0.35
N VAL A 58 -1.81 6.84 0.59
CA VAL A 58 -2.35 5.96 -0.47
C VAL A 58 -3.80 5.67 -0.13
N VAL A 59 -4.67 5.83 -1.11
CA VAL A 59 -6.11 5.54 -0.97
C VAL A 59 -6.50 4.40 -1.88
N GLY A 60 -7.65 3.81 -1.61
CA GLY A 60 -8.19 2.74 -2.44
C GLY A 60 -7.34 1.49 -2.45
N ILE A 61 -6.68 1.19 -1.33
CA ILE A 61 -5.77 0.05 -1.25
C ILE A 61 -6.54 -1.26 -1.38
N ARG A 62 -6.02 -2.12 -2.23
CA ARG A 62 -6.51 -3.49 -2.38
C ARG A 62 -5.33 -4.43 -2.34
N MET A 63 -5.59 -5.63 -1.85
CA MET A 63 -4.57 -6.67 -1.78
C MET A 63 -5.15 -7.95 -2.36
N LEU A 64 -4.31 -8.68 -3.06
CA LEU A 64 -4.69 -9.99 -3.58
C LEU A 64 -3.50 -10.94 -3.52
N VAL A 65 -3.81 -12.20 -3.51
CA VAL A 65 -2.79 -13.25 -3.46
C VAL A 65 -2.80 -13.99 -4.79
N VAL A 66 -1.62 -14.07 -5.41
CA VAL A 66 -1.44 -14.80 -6.66
C VAL A 66 -0.32 -15.80 -6.44
N GLY A 67 -0.69 -17.08 -6.28
CA GLY A 67 0.29 -18.09 -5.92
C GLY A 67 0.90 -17.82 -4.56
N GLU A 68 2.20 -17.62 -4.53
CA GLU A 68 2.92 -17.30 -3.30
C GLU A 68 3.16 -15.80 -3.12
N GLU A 69 2.70 -15.01 -4.07
CA GLU A 69 2.90 -13.56 -4.01
C GLU A 69 1.68 -12.86 -3.48
N MET A 70 1.90 -11.87 -2.64
CA MET A 70 0.86 -10.94 -2.22
C MET A 70 1.11 -9.63 -2.93
N VAL A 71 0.08 -9.14 -3.60
CA VAL A 71 0.16 -7.90 -4.36
C VAL A 71 -0.71 -6.86 -3.68
N ALA A 72 -0.15 -5.70 -3.41
CA ALA A 72 -0.92 -4.56 -2.90
C ALA A 72 -0.83 -3.42 -3.89
N TYR A 73 -1.94 -2.72 -4.08
CA TYR A 73 -1.97 -1.56 -4.96
C TYR A 73 -2.96 -0.53 -4.45
N GLY A 74 -2.76 0.68 -4.88
CA GLY A 74 -3.63 1.78 -4.52
C GLY A 74 -3.22 3.02 -5.29
N THR A 75 -3.84 4.15 -4.99
CA THR A 75 -3.51 5.42 -5.62
C THR A 75 -2.75 6.29 -4.63
N ALA A 76 -1.52 6.64 -4.98
CA ALA A 76 -0.70 7.54 -4.17
C ALA A 76 -1.19 8.96 -4.34
N ASP A 77 -1.23 9.71 -3.25
CA ASP A 77 -1.77 11.06 -3.23
C ASP A 77 -0.96 11.98 -2.34
N ILE A 78 -1.19 13.26 -2.50
CA ILE A 78 -0.69 14.30 -1.62
C ILE A 78 -1.88 14.99 -1.00
N PHE A 79 -1.89 15.05 0.31
CA PHE A 79 -2.96 15.72 1.05
C PHE A 79 -2.39 16.76 2.00
N TRP A 80 -3.30 17.50 2.63
CA TRP A 80 -2.92 18.54 3.59
C TRP A 80 -3.95 18.69 4.70
#